data_22b0b460b09836f0e84326ce5e2c9474
#
_entry.id   22b0b460b09836f0e84326ce5e2c9474
#
_cell.length_a   1.000
_cell.length_b   1.000
_cell.length_c   1.000
_cell.angle_alpha   90.00
_cell.angle_beta   90.00
_cell.angle_gamma   90.00
#
_symmetry.space_group_name_H-M   'P 1'
#
loop_
_entity.id
_entity.type
_entity.pdbx_description
1 polymer ?
#
loop_
_entity_poly.entity_id
_entity_poly.type
_entity_poly.pdbx_seq_one_letter_code
_entity_poly.pdbx_strand_id
1 'polypeptide(L)'
;MQSLPKRWRMVEYKIIFSKLAEKDKKLLKQAGLENKTKELLDLMLINPHQAPPPYEKLKGNLSGCFSRRISYQHRLVYMVDENNKEIFVLRM
;
A
#
# COMPACT_ATOMS: atom_id res chain seq x y z
N MET A 1 22.12 -1.80 17.35
CA MET A 1 21.87 -2.16 17.19
C MET A 1 21.48 -2.27 16.71
N GLN A 2 21.31 -1.87 16.44
CA GLN A 2 20.97 -2.06 16.00
C GLN A 2 20.66 -2.60 15.61
N SER A 3 20.63 -2.91 15.48
CA SER A 3 20.35 -3.43 14.98
C SER A 3 19.78 -4.12 14.89
N LEU A 4 20.19 -4.54 15.23
CA LEU A 4 19.18 -5.20 15.22
C LEU A 4 18.18 -5.31 14.57
N PRO A 5 17.80 -5.20 14.70
CA PRO A 5 16.58 -5.09 14.01
C PRO A 5 16.64 -5.17 12.51
N LYS A 6 17.74 -5.14 11.96
CA LYS A 6 17.87 -5.32 10.52
C LYS A 6 17.28 -6.64 10.05
N ARG A 7 17.38 -7.63 10.88
CA ARG A 7 16.80 -8.92 10.53
C ARG A 7 15.31 -8.82 10.30
N TRP A 8 14.67 -7.97 11.07
CA TRP A 8 13.23 -7.78 10.94
C TRP A 8 12.88 -7.23 9.58
N ARG A 9 13.76 -6.45 9.01
CA ARG A 9 13.52 -5.84 7.71
C ARG A 9 13.56 -6.80 6.56
N MET A 10 14.10 -7.98 6.79
CA MET A 10 14.14 -9.00 5.77
C MET A 10 12.74 -9.44 5.38
N VAL A 11 11.77 -9.19 6.25
CA VAL A 11 10.38 -9.55 5.94
C VAL A 11 9.58 -8.36 5.43
N GLU A 12 10.22 -7.20 5.27
CA GLU A 12 9.53 -6.06 4.74
C GLU A 12 9.23 -6.26 3.26
N TYR A 13 8.11 -5.70 2.86
CA TYR A 13 7.69 -5.74 1.47
C TYR A 13 8.27 -4.57 0.70
N LYS A 14 8.32 -4.73 -0.62
CA LYS A 14 8.75 -3.66 -1.52
C LYS A 14 7.51 -3.15 -2.24
N ILE A 15 7.38 -1.85 -2.35
CA ILE A 15 6.23 -1.25 -3.03
C ILE A 15 6.61 -0.84 -4.43
N ILE A 16 5.79 -1.25 -5.39
CA ILE A 16 5.97 -0.92 -6.80
C ILE A 16 4.69 -0.22 -7.26
N PHE A 17 4.86 0.96 -7.88
CA PHE A 17 3.71 1.75 -8.34
C PHE A 17 3.50 1.61 -9.83
N SER A 18 2.24 1.44 -10.25
CA SER A 18 1.90 1.49 -11.66
C SER A 18 2.01 2.92 -12.17
N LYS A 19 1.97 3.08 -13.48
CA LYS A 19 2.00 4.42 -14.06
C LYS A 19 0.81 5.26 -13.60
N LEU A 20 -0.35 4.63 -13.50
CA LEU A 20 -1.55 5.32 -13.02
C LEU A 20 -1.40 5.73 -11.56
N ALA A 21 -0.84 4.86 -10.74
CA ALA A 21 -0.61 5.19 -9.34
C ALA A 21 0.37 6.35 -9.20
N GLU A 22 1.39 6.39 -10.06
CA GLU A 22 2.34 7.52 -10.03
C GLU A 22 1.65 8.83 -10.33
N LYS A 23 0.71 8.83 -11.27
CA LYS A 23 -0.09 10.02 -11.56
C LYS A 23 -0.99 10.38 -10.39
N ASP A 24 -1.57 9.35 -9.77
CA ASP A 24 -2.46 9.55 -8.63
C ASP A 24 -1.72 10.20 -7.45
N LYS A 25 -0.42 9.93 -7.29
CA LYS A 25 0.36 10.55 -6.23
C LYS A 25 0.29 12.08 -6.27
N LYS A 26 0.33 12.64 -7.47
CA LYS A 26 0.28 14.09 -7.62
C LYS A 26 -1.06 14.63 -7.16
N LEU A 27 -2.14 13.92 -7.48
CA LEU A 27 -3.47 14.33 -7.08
C LEU A 27 -3.63 14.26 -5.57
N LEU A 28 -3.07 13.21 -4.95
CA LEU A 28 -3.12 13.07 -3.49
C LEU A 28 -2.36 14.19 -2.82
N LYS A 29 -1.22 14.57 -3.38
CA LYS A 29 -0.44 15.66 -2.83
C LYS A 29 -1.22 16.97 -2.90
N GLN A 30 -1.88 17.22 -4.03
CA GLN A 30 -2.70 18.42 -4.20
C GLN A 30 -3.89 18.43 -3.23
N ALA A 31 -4.39 17.25 -2.90
CA ALA A 31 -5.51 17.13 -1.97
C ALA A 31 -5.08 17.18 -0.50
N GLY A 32 -3.79 17.32 -0.24
CA GLY A 32 -3.28 17.37 1.12
C GLY A 32 -3.25 16.01 1.82
N LEU A 33 -3.25 14.92 1.04
CA LEU A 33 -3.31 13.57 1.59
C LEU A 33 -1.98 12.83 1.52
N GLU A 34 -0.90 13.53 1.20
CA GLU A 34 0.40 12.89 1.04
C GLU A 34 0.87 12.18 2.30
N ASN A 35 0.80 12.86 3.44
CA ASN A 35 1.27 12.28 4.69
C ASN A 35 0.42 11.08 5.10
N LYS A 36 -0.88 11.19 4.94
CA LYS A 36 -1.78 10.10 5.30
C LYS A 36 -1.53 8.88 4.43
N THR A 37 -1.30 9.10 3.15
CA THR A 37 -0.99 8.03 2.23
C THR A 37 0.35 7.38 2.59
N LYS A 38 1.34 8.18 2.91
CA LYS A 38 2.65 7.67 3.28
C LYS A 38 2.58 6.81 4.54
N GLU A 39 1.83 7.25 5.54
CA GLU A 39 1.67 6.48 6.75
C GLU A 39 1.07 5.10 6.45
N LEU A 40 0.07 5.09 5.57
CA LEU A 40 -0.58 3.84 5.19
C LEU A 40 0.38 2.92 4.46
N LEU A 41 1.17 3.46 3.53
CA LEU A 41 2.15 2.68 2.80
C LEU A 41 3.25 2.15 3.71
N ASP A 42 3.72 2.96 4.64
CA ASP A 42 4.75 2.53 5.60
C ASP A 42 4.26 1.35 6.44
N LEU A 43 3.02 1.39 6.86
CA LEU A 43 2.42 0.30 7.61
C LEU A 43 2.36 -0.96 6.75
N MET A 44 2.00 -0.82 5.48
CA MET A 44 1.89 -1.95 4.56
C MET A 44 3.25 -2.58 4.24
N LEU A 45 4.31 -1.79 4.27
CA LEU A 45 5.66 -2.33 4.05
C LEU A 45 5.99 -3.41 5.06
N ILE A 46 5.50 -3.27 6.27
CA ILE A 46 5.76 -4.23 7.34
C ILE A 46 4.77 -5.38 7.23
N ASN A 47 3.50 -5.06 7.05
CA ASN A 47 2.45 -6.08 6.95
C ASN A 47 1.29 -5.56 6.09
N PRO A 48 1.21 -5.98 4.82
CA PRO A 48 0.14 -5.50 3.95
C PRO A 48 -1.25 -5.95 4.36
N HIS A 49 -1.34 -6.91 5.27
CA HIS A 49 -2.62 -7.41 5.78
C HIS A 49 -2.95 -6.86 7.15
N GLN A 50 -2.21 -5.87 7.61
CA GLN A 50 -2.44 -5.27 8.93
C GLN A 50 -3.84 -4.67 9.02
N ALA A 51 -4.54 -4.97 10.09
CA ALA A 51 -5.85 -4.39 10.40
C ALA A 51 -5.92 -4.16 11.90
N PRO A 52 -6.42 -3.00 12.37
CA PRO A 52 -6.71 -1.81 11.60
C PRO A 52 -5.47 -1.19 10.98
N PRO A 53 -5.58 -0.37 9.97
CA PRO A 53 -6.83 0.05 9.33
C PRO A 53 -7.44 -1.05 8.48
N PRO A 54 -8.75 -1.02 8.27
CA PRO A 54 -9.42 -2.08 7.52
C PRO A 54 -9.07 -2.05 6.04
N TYR A 55 -9.18 -3.20 5.43
CA TYR A 55 -9.02 -3.33 3.98
C TYR A 55 -10.08 -4.30 3.46
N GLU A 56 -10.33 -4.24 2.16
CA GLU A 56 -11.34 -5.07 1.52
C GLU A 56 -10.73 -5.87 0.39
N LYS A 57 -11.19 -7.09 0.21
CA LYS A 57 -10.86 -7.88 -0.97
C LYS A 57 -11.82 -7.48 -2.08
N LEU A 58 -11.28 -7.22 -3.25
CA LEU A 58 -12.11 -6.86 -4.39
C LEU A 58 -12.53 -8.11 -5.15
N LYS A 59 -13.63 -8.00 -5.87
CA LYS A 59 -14.21 -9.13 -6.59
C LYS A 59 -14.35 -8.81 -8.07
N GLY A 60 -14.77 -9.80 -8.84
CA GLY A 60 -14.99 -9.62 -10.26
C GLY A 60 -13.68 -9.44 -11.01
N ASN A 61 -13.61 -8.45 -11.86
CA ASN A 61 -12.42 -8.19 -12.66
C ASN A 61 -11.22 -7.79 -11.85
N LEU A 62 -11.44 -7.39 -10.59
CA LEU A 62 -10.37 -6.98 -9.70
C LEU A 62 -10.08 -8.05 -8.65
N SER A 63 -10.51 -9.28 -8.89
CA SER A 63 -10.24 -10.40 -8.00
C SER A 63 -8.72 -10.54 -7.81
N GLY A 64 -8.31 -10.73 -6.56
CA GLY A 64 -6.89 -10.77 -6.22
C GLY A 64 -6.33 -9.43 -5.80
N CYS A 65 -7.13 -8.37 -5.90
CA CYS A 65 -6.73 -7.05 -5.44
C CYS A 65 -7.37 -6.72 -4.11
N PHE A 66 -6.77 -5.76 -3.43
CA PHE A 66 -7.27 -5.26 -2.15
C PHE A 66 -7.45 -3.75 -2.25
N SER A 67 -8.29 -3.22 -1.39
CA SER A 67 -8.54 -1.79 -1.32
C SER A 67 -8.46 -1.30 0.11
N ARG A 68 -7.75 -0.20 0.34
CA ARG A 68 -7.73 0.49 1.62
C ARG A 68 -8.16 1.93 1.40
N ARG A 69 -8.92 2.45 2.35
CA ARG A 69 -9.37 3.83 2.26
C ARG A 69 -8.27 4.77 2.71
N ILE A 70 -7.96 5.76 1.89
CA ILE A 70 -7.03 6.84 2.26
C ILE A 70 -7.84 7.97 2.87
N SER A 71 -8.95 8.32 2.23
CA SER A 71 -9.88 9.33 2.70
C SER A 71 -11.25 8.98 2.19
N TYR A 72 -12.21 9.87 2.43
CA TYR A 72 -13.59 9.63 2.01
C TYR A 72 -13.69 9.35 0.50
N GLN A 73 -12.89 10.03 -0.31
CA GLN A 73 -12.97 9.92 -1.77
C GLN A 73 -11.79 9.20 -2.40
N HIS A 74 -10.79 8.84 -1.63
CA HIS A 74 -9.57 8.25 -2.18
C HIS A 74 -9.33 6.88 -1.61
N ARG A 75 -9.02 5.92 -2.49
CA ARG A 75 -8.74 4.55 -2.10
C ARG A 75 -7.45 4.07 -2.74
N LEU A 76 -6.73 3.28 -1.97
CA LEU A 76 -5.50 2.63 -2.43
C LEU A 76 -5.89 1.23 -2.92
N VAL A 77 -5.65 0.94 -4.20
CA VAL A 77 -5.92 -0.38 -4.76
C VAL A 77 -4.59 -1.06 -5.05
N TYR A 78 -4.41 -2.26 -4.53
CA TYR A 78 -3.10 -2.92 -4.61
C TYR A 78 -3.24 -4.43 -4.67
N MET A 79 -2.15 -5.08 -5.10
CA MET A 79 -2.01 -6.53 -5.08
C MET A 79 -0.78 -6.88 -4.25
N VAL A 80 -0.78 -8.08 -3.66
CA VAL A 80 0.34 -8.53 -2.84
C VAL A 80 0.92 -9.80 -3.44
N ASP A 81 2.23 -9.80 -3.67
CA ASP A 81 2.97 -10.99 -4.08
C ASP A 81 3.73 -11.49 -2.87
N GLU A 82 3.20 -12.53 -2.22
CA GLU A 82 3.79 -13.05 -1.00
C GLU A 82 5.13 -13.72 -1.24
N ASN A 83 5.30 -14.32 -2.41
CA ASN A 83 6.55 -15.03 -2.71
C ASN A 83 7.72 -14.08 -2.85
N ASN A 84 7.51 -12.97 -3.53
CA ASN A 84 8.55 -11.98 -3.77
C ASN A 84 8.52 -10.84 -2.79
N LYS A 85 7.55 -10.84 -1.87
CA LYS A 85 7.38 -9.77 -0.89
C LYS A 85 7.24 -8.41 -1.56
N GLU A 86 6.36 -8.34 -2.54
CA GLU A 86 6.11 -7.12 -3.29
C GLU A 86 4.65 -6.71 -3.20
N ILE A 87 4.43 -5.41 -3.14
CA ILE A 87 3.10 -4.83 -3.15
C ILE A 87 3.00 -3.97 -4.40
N PHE A 88 2.07 -4.32 -5.28
CA PHE A 88 1.86 -3.56 -6.51
C PHE A 88 0.69 -2.61 -6.29
N VAL A 89 0.98 -1.31 -6.27
CA VAL A 89 -0.06 -0.30 -6.13
C VAL A 89 -0.57 0.06 -7.51
N LEU A 90 -1.82 -0.26 -7.77
CA LEU A 90 -2.44 -0.07 -9.08
C LEU A 90 -3.06 1.31 -9.22
N ARG A 91 -3.71 1.79 -8.17
CA ARG A 91 -4.35 3.09 -8.14
C ARG A 91 -4.30 3.66 -6.73
N MET A 92 -4.41 4.97 -6.63
CA MET A 92 -4.50 5.62 -5.32
C MET A 92 -5.58 6.70 -5.29
#